data_2c4c4a84718f3dcc2c71f9143f9a9aea
#
_entry.id   2c4c4a84718f3dcc2c71f9143f9a9aea
#
_cell.length_a   1.000
_cell.length_b   1.000
_cell.length_c   1.000
_cell.angle_alpha   90.00
_cell.angle_beta   90.00
_cell.angle_gamma   90.00
#
_symmetry.space_group_name_H-M   'P 1'
#
loop_
_entity.id
_entity.type
_entity.pdbx_description
1 polymer ?
#
loop_
_entity_poly.entity_id
_entity_poly.type
_entity_poly.pdbx_seq_one_letter_code
_entity_poly.pdbx_strand_id
1 'polypeptide(L)'
;ITEGWIGVTNADGIVSGSIYWSGETTQMVVWGAEGDIAGFEAGENINWVISYNGETISGNAEYSFGESTYSCNGLAGLSSLNFASTYQQAIALETGWGIWSTYIEPTDPNLESVFEGIVSSLTIVKDENGSVYWPMFGLNSIGSLTKGKGYQVKMMANATLELEGDLTPYNYEFELESGWGIMGYLHQD
;
A
#
# COMPACT_ATOMS: atom_id res chain seq x y z
N ILE A 1 5.76 6.14 1.70
CA ILE A 1 6.54 6.55 0.50
C ILE A 1 7.56 7.57 0.94
N THR A 2 8.84 7.34 0.67
CA THR A 2 9.96 8.18 1.10
C THR A 2 10.53 9.06 -0.01
N GLU A 3 10.22 8.74 -1.28
CA GLU A 3 10.63 9.48 -2.47
C GLU A 3 9.76 9.11 -3.68
N GLY A 4 9.72 9.94 -4.71
CA GLY A 4 8.99 9.67 -5.94
C GLY A 4 8.63 10.93 -6.71
N TRP A 5 8.02 10.75 -7.89
CA TRP A 5 7.47 11.86 -8.67
C TRP A 5 6.10 12.27 -8.11
N ILE A 6 6.06 13.43 -7.48
CA ILE A 6 4.82 14.06 -7.04
C ILE A 6 4.32 14.98 -8.15
N GLY A 7 3.03 14.93 -8.42
CA GLY A 7 2.37 15.78 -9.39
C GLY A 7 1.03 16.31 -8.92
N VAL A 8 0.49 17.21 -9.70
CA VAL A 8 -0.89 17.68 -9.56
C VAL A 8 -1.63 17.52 -10.87
N THR A 9 -2.88 17.07 -10.78
CA THR A 9 -3.77 16.93 -11.92
C THR A 9 -5.01 17.79 -11.78
N ASN A 10 -5.52 18.24 -12.90
CA ASN A 10 -6.83 18.85 -13.00
C ASN A 10 -7.95 17.79 -12.95
N ALA A 11 -9.22 18.19 -13.09
CA ALA A 11 -10.37 17.29 -13.05
C ALA A 11 -10.35 16.25 -14.19
N ASP A 12 -9.73 16.57 -15.32
CA ASP A 12 -9.59 15.69 -16.48
C ASP A 12 -8.41 14.71 -16.34
N GLY A 13 -7.66 14.76 -15.23
CA GLY A 13 -6.48 13.92 -14.97
C GLY A 13 -5.21 14.40 -15.69
N ILE A 14 -5.20 15.61 -16.26
CA ILE A 14 -4.03 16.17 -16.96
C ILE A 14 -3.02 16.65 -15.91
N VAL A 15 -1.80 16.13 -15.98
CA VAL A 15 -0.70 16.55 -15.10
C VAL A 15 -0.25 17.96 -15.48
N SER A 16 -0.45 18.92 -14.59
CA SER A 16 -0.15 20.35 -14.81
C SER A 16 0.91 20.90 -13.85
N GLY A 17 1.68 20.02 -13.25
CA GLY A 17 2.84 20.30 -12.41
C GLY A 17 3.39 19.00 -11.87
N SER A 18 4.71 18.84 -11.85
CA SER A 18 5.35 17.68 -11.25
C SER A 18 6.76 17.99 -10.78
N ILE A 19 7.22 17.27 -9.77
CA ILE A 19 8.59 17.36 -9.25
C ILE A 19 9.00 16.00 -8.66
N TYR A 20 10.27 15.66 -8.77
CA TYR A 20 10.82 14.54 -8.01
C TYR A 20 11.03 14.98 -6.56
N TRP A 21 10.40 14.26 -5.64
CA TRP A 21 10.49 14.50 -4.21
C TRP A 21 11.42 13.45 -3.57
N SER A 22 12.37 13.89 -2.78
CA SER A 22 13.40 13.07 -2.12
C SER A 22 13.24 13.03 -0.59
N GLY A 23 12.05 13.27 -0.08
CA GLY A 23 11.79 13.35 1.37
C GLY A 23 12.00 14.72 1.99
N GLU A 24 12.51 15.69 1.25
CA GLU A 24 12.81 17.04 1.73
C GLU A 24 11.74 18.05 1.32
N THR A 25 11.68 19.17 2.06
CA THR A 25 10.80 20.29 1.68
C THR A 25 11.13 20.78 0.28
N THR A 26 10.12 20.84 -0.59
CA THR A 26 10.30 21.21 -1.99
C THR A 26 9.24 22.20 -2.45
N GLN A 27 9.43 22.75 -3.64
CA GLN A 27 8.50 23.69 -4.29
C GLN A 27 8.20 23.21 -5.69
N MET A 28 6.96 23.29 -6.10
CA MET A 28 6.50 22.91 -7.42
C MET A 28 5.73 24.05 -8.07
N VAL A 29 5.94 24.22 -9.37
CA VAL A 29 5.16 25.14 -10.20
C VAL A 29 3.96 24.38 -10.78
N VAL A 30 2.79 25.01 -10.68
CA VAL A 30 1.53 24.49 -11.21
C VAL A 30 1.07 25.41 -12.33
N TRP A 31 0.74 24.85 -13.50
CA TRP A 31 0.41 25.58 -14.70
C TRP A 31 -1.09 25.63 -14.95
N GLY A 32 -1.59 26.81 -15.29
CA GLY A 32 -2.97 26.99 -15.82
C GLY A 32 -3.04 26.70 -17.29
N ALA A 33 -4.27 26.54 -17.78
CA ALA A 33 -4.56 26.44 -19.20
C ALA A 33 -4.27 27.76 -19.91
N GLU A 34 -3.67 27.68 -21.11
CA GLU A 34 -3.38 28.86 -21.95
C GLU A 34 -3.57 28.53 -23.44
N GLY A 35 -4.56 29.12 -24.07
CA GLY A 35 -4.89 28.84 -25.47
C GLY A 35 -5.25 27.38 -25.68
N ASP A 36 -4.48 26.66 -26.51
CA ASP A 36 -4.68 25.25 -26.80
C ASP A 36 -3.88 24.33 -25.83
N ILE A 37 -3.17 24.91 -24.85
CA ILE A 37 -2.38 24.18 -23.88
C ILE A 37 -3.29 23.85 -22.67
N ALA A 38 -3.47 22.57 -22.42
CA ALA A 38 -4.25 22.12 -21.27
C ALA A 38 -3.52 22.39 -19.95
N GLY A 39 -4.28 22.73 -18.92
CA GLY A 39 -3.80 23.03 -17.57
C GLY A 39 -4.97 23.23 -16.63
N PHE A 40 -4.78 23.91 -15.53
CA PHE A 40 -5.84 24.25 -14.59
C PHE A 40 -6.65 25.46 -15.03
N GLU A 41 -7.95 25.37 -14.87
CA GLU A 41 -8.83 26.54 -14.90
C GLU A 41 -8.87 27.22 -13.52
N ALA A 42 -9.14 28.54 -13.50
CA ALA A 42 -9.22 29.28 -12.23
C ALA A 42 -10.37 28.74 -11.35
N GLY A 43 -10.09 28.42 -10.11
CA GLY A 43 -11.04 27.84 -9.14
C GLY A 43 -11.16 26.32 -9.21
N GLU A 44 -10.44 25.66 -10.09
CA GLU A 44 -10.43 24.21 -10.22
C GLU A 44 -9.65 23.56 -9.06
N ASN A 45 -10.14 22.41 -8.56
CA ASN A 45 -9.47 21.68 -7.48
C ASN A 45 -8.14 21.11 -7.93
N ILE A 46 -7.13 21.25 -7.06
CA ILE A 46 -5.80 20.67 -7.27
C ILE A 46 -5.81 19.25 -6.69
N ASN A 47 -5.74 18.23 -7.57
CA ASN A 47 -5.67 16.83 -7.18
C ASN A 47 -4.21 16.40 -7.13
N TRP A 48 -3.75 16.02 -5.95
CA TRP A 48 -2.39 15.55 -5.73
C TRP A 48 -2.24 14.09 -6.10
N VAL A 49 -1.14 13.76 -6.77
CA VAL A 49 -0.81 12.40 -7.16
C VAL A 49 0.68 12.12 -6.94
N ILE A 50 1.03 10.86 -6.71
CA ILE A 50 2.40 10.39 -6.75
C ILE A 50 2.51 9.22 -7.74
N SER A 51 3.57 9.21 -8.54
CA SER A 51 3.95 8.04 -9.33
C SER A 51 4.93 7.21 -8.52
N TYR A 52 4.51 6.00 -8.17
CA TYR A 52 5.27 5.06 -7.38
C TYR A 52 5.10 3.64 -7.93
N ASN A 53 6.21 2.95 -8.19
CA ASN A 53 6.22 1.60 -8.78
C ASN A 53 5.43 1.45 -10.10
N GLY A 54 5.34 2.52 -10.89
CA GLY A 54 4.60 2.52 -12.16
C GLY A 54 3.11 2.81 -12.03
N GLU A 55 2.62 3.00 -10.83
CA GLU A 55 1.23 3.39 -10.55
C GLU A 55 1.11 4.86 -10.17
N THR A 56 -0.08 5.41 -10.37
CA THR A 56 -0.41 6.76 -9.93
C THR A 56 -1.38 6.67 -8.75
N ILE A 57 -0.92 7.16 -7.60
CA ILE A 57 -1.65 7.12 -6.34
C ILE A 57 -2.13 8.52 -6.00
N SER A 58 -3.42 8.67 -5.68
CA SER A 58 -4.00 9.94 -5.26
C SER A 58 -3.58 10.31 -3.83
N GLY A 59 -3.35 11.59 -3.59
CA GLY A 59 -2.94 12.11 -2.30
C GLY A 59 -3.99 13.03 -1.67
N ASN A 60 -4.02 13.04 -0.34
CA ASN A 60 -4.78 13.98 0.45
C ASN A 60 -3.84 15.05 1.01
N ALA A 61 -4.10 16.32 0.64
CA ALA A 61 -3.30 17.46 1.05
C ALA A 61 -4.02 18.29 2.13
N GLU A 62 -3.28 18.65 3.17
CA GLU A 62 -3.71 19.63 4.15
C GLU A 62 -2.91 20.92 3.93
N TYR A 63 -3.62 22.05 3.83
CA TYR A 63 -3.02 23.35 3.54
C TYR A 63 -2.75 24.12 4.82
N SER A 64 -1.52 24.61 4.97
CA SER A 64 -1.15 25.55 6.06
C SER A 64 -1.50 26.99 5.71
N PHE A 65 -1.51 27.34 4.40
CA PHE A 65 -1.97 28.59 3.86
C PHE A 65 -2.31 28.44 2.37
N GLY A 66 -3.06 29.40 1.83
CA GLY A 66 -3.56 29.33 0.44
C GLY A 66 -4.79 28.43 0.33
N GLU A 67 -5.17 28.13 -0.91
CA GLU A 67 -6.40 27.40 -1.22
C GLU A 67 -6.06 26.06 -1.89
N SER A 68 -7.00 25.10 -1.81
CA SER A 68 -6.92 23.83 -2.52
C SER A 68 -7.31 23.93 -3.99
N THR A 69 -7.62 25.14 -4.44
CA THR A 69 -8.02 25.43 -5.82
C THR A 69 -6.96 26.26 -6.53
N TYR A 70 -6.87 26.05 -7.84
CA TYR A 70 -5.94 26.80 -8.67
C TYR A 70 -6.35 28.26 -8.81
N SER A 71 -5.39 29.16 -8.68
CA SER A 71 -5.50 30.56 -9.06
C SER A 71 -4.22 31.03 -9.74
N CYS A 72 -4.37 31.83 -10.80
CA CYS A 72 -3.21 32.39 -11.50
C CYS A 72 -2.37 33.25 -10.54
N ASN A 73 -1.06 33.00 -10.49
CA ASN A 73 -0.12 33.58 -9.52
C ASN A 73 -0.46 33.32 -8.03
N GLY A 74 -1.31 32.32 -7.76
CA GLY A 74 -1.60 31.87 -6.41
C GLY A 74 -0.37 31.24 -5.76
N LEU A 75 -0.32 31.26 -4.43
CA LEU A 75 0.69 30.59 -3.60
C LEU A 75 -0.02 29.82 -2.50
N ALA A 76 0.32 28.57 -2.34
CA ALA A 76 -0.19 27.72 -1.27
C ALA A 76 0.96 26.92 -0.62
N GLY A 77 0.83 26.61 0.64
CA GLY A 77 1.75 25.74 1.35
C GLY A 77 1.00 24.60 2.02
N LEU A 78 1.55 23.40 1.94
CA LEU A 78 1.01 22.22 2.59
C LEU A 78 1.60 22.08 3.99
N SER A 79 0.76 21.70 4.95
CA SER A 79 1.18 21.18 6.25
C SER A 79 1.43 19.68 6.19
N SER A 80 0.65 18.97 5.37
CA SER A 80 0.85 17.54 5.11
C SER A 80 0.38 17.16 3.70
N LEU A 81 0.99 16.11 3.15
CA LEU A 81 0.57 15.46 1.92
C LEU A 81 0.70 13.95 2.11
N ASN A 82 -0.44 13.27 2.18
CA ASN A 82 -0.51 11.84 2.46
C ASN A 82 -1.00 11.09 1.23
N PHE A 83 -0.22 10.12 0.79
CA PHE A 83 -0.59 9.19 -0.26
C PHE A 83 -0.90 7.85 0.38
N ALA A 84 -2.18 7.53 0.48
CA ALA A 84 -2.66 6.23 0.91
C ALA A 84 -3.24 5.51 -0.29
N SER A 85 -2.62 4.43 -0.70
CA SER A 85 -3.24 3.46 -1.57
C SER A 85 -3.52 2.24 -0.71
N THR A 86 -4.76 1.87 -0.59
CA THR A 86 -5.14 0.57 -0.04
C THR A 86 -5.27 -0.39 -1.21
N TYR A 87 -4.38 -1.36 -1.26
CA TYR A 87 -4.45 -2.46 -2.22
C TYR A 87 -5.19 -3.62 -1.60
N GLN A 88 -5.86 -4.41 -2.43
CA GLN A 88 -6.57 -5.61 -2.00
C GLN A 88 -5.96 -6.83 -2.66
N GLN A 89 -5.84 -7.89 -1.89
CA GLN A 89 -5.40 -9.20 -2.37
C GLN A 89 -6.35 -10.28 -1.86
N ALA A 90 -6.90 -11.07 -2.78
CA ALA A 90 -7.70 -12.24 -2.48
C ALA A 90 -6.84 -13.50 -2.67
N ILE A 91 -6.66 -14.28 -1.61
CA ILE A 91 -5.85 -15.50 -1.61
C ILE A 91 -6.77 -16.70 -1.38
N ALA A 92 -6.91 -17.56 -2.39
CA ALA A 92 -7.67 -18.80 -2.26
C ALA A 92 -6.88 -19.81 -1.41
N LEU A 93 -7.44 -20.22 -0.29
CA LEU A 93 -6.87 -21.26 0.59
C LEU A 93 -7.74 -22.50 0.52
N GLU A 94 -7.17 -23.60 0.04
CA GLU A 94 -7.89 -24.86 -0.12
C GLU A 94 -7.82 -25.73 1.14
N THR A 95 -8.80 -26.62 1.29
CA THR A 95 -8.85 -27.61 2.38
C THR A 95 -7.57 -28.44 2.43
N GLY A 96 -7.02 -28.63 3.61
CA GLY A 96 -5.79 -29.37 3.84
C GLY A 96 -4.60 -28.47 4.09
N TRP A 97 -3.38 -28.98 3.84
CA TRP A 97 -2.16 -28.22 3.97
C TRP A 97 -1.82 -27.45 2.70
N GLY A 98 -1.45 -26.18 2.85
CA GLY A 98 -0.94 -25.32 1.81
C GLY A 98 0.19 -24.43 2.30
N ILE A 99 0.81 -23.71 1.38
CA ILE A 99 1.77 -22.65 1.65
C ILE A 99 1.16 -21.37 1.07
N TRP A 100 1.27 -20.27 1.78
CA TRP A 100 0.78 -18.98 1.31
C TRP A 100 1.75 -17.86 1.68
N SER A 101 1.63 -16.77 0.97
CA SER A 101 2.32 -15.51 1.25
C SER A 101 1.46 -14.35 0.75
N THR A 102 1.83 -13.14 1.10
CA THR A 102 1.17 -11.93 0.64
C THR A 102 2.20 -10.90 0.16
N TYR A 103 1.82 -10.13 -0.83
CA TYR A 103 2.51 -8.91 -1.25
C TYR A 103 1.89 -7.64 -0.63
N ILE A 104 0.80 -7.81 0.13
CA ILE A 104 0.16 -6.74 0.90
C ILE A 104 0.75 -6.71 2.32
N GLU A 105 1.04 -5.50 2.78
CA GLU A 105 1.35 -5.20 4.18
C GLU A 105 0.05 -4.71 4.86
N PRO A 106 -0.67 -5.57 5.59
CA PRO A 106 -1.91 -5.17 6.24
C PRO A 106 -1.67 -4.07 7.28
N THR A 107 -2.62 -3.16 7.43
CA THR A 107 -2.57 -2.11 8.47
C THR A 107 -2.43 -2.71 9.87
N ASP A 108 -3.12 -3.84 10.13
CA ASP A 108 -2.89 -4.67 11.31
C ASP A 108 -2.35 -6.05 10.86
N PRO A 109 -1.05 -6.29 11.00
CA PRO A 109 -0.41 -7.53 10.59
C PRO A 109 -0.60 -8.68 11.58
N ASN A 110 -1.26 -8.48 12.73
CA ASN A 110 -1.51 -9.55 13.70
C ASN A 110 -2.32 -10.68 13.06
N LEU A 111 -1.87 -11.94 13.23
CA LEU A 111 -2.53 -13.09 12.60
C LEU A 111 -3.98 -13.30 13.05
N GLU A 112 -4.35 -12.86 14.24
CA GLU A 112 -5.73 -12.89 14.70
C GLU A 112 -6.62 -11.99 13.86
N SER A 113 -6.18 -10.76 13.57
CA SER A 113 -6.87 -9.81 12.70
C SER A 113 -6.85 -10.25 11.24
N VAL A 114 -5.70 -10.71 10.75
CA VAL A 114 -5.52 -11.19 9.37
C VAL A 114 -6.49 -12.34 9.03
N PHE A 115 -6.68 -13.30 9.94
CA PHE A 115 -7.52 -14.46 9.71
C PHE A 115 -8.95 -14.34 10.28
N GLU A 116 -9.33 -13.18 10.85
CA GLU A 116 -10.63 -12.99 11.51
C GLU A 116 -11.81 -13.44 10.62
N GLY A 117 -11.82 -13.02 9.37
CA GLY A 117 -12.90 -13.31 8.41
C GLY A 117 -13.05 -14.79 8.05
N ILE A 118 -12.01 -15.61 8.21
CA ILE A 118 -11.99 -17.02 7.83
C ILE A 118 -11.56 -17.95 8.96
N VAL A 119 -11.49 -17.46 10.20
CA VAL A 119 -11.00 -18.22 11.36
C VAL A 119 -11.76 -19.52 11.57
N SER A 120 -13.05 -19.58 11.25
CA SER A 120 -13.89 -20.78 11.36
C SER A 120 -13.46 -21.90 10.40
N SER A 121 -12.75 -21.58 9.32
CA SER A 121 -12.23 -22.53 8.33
C SER A 121 -10.75 -22.85 8.55
N LEU A 122 -10.08 -22.15 9.48
CA LEU A 122 -8.65 -22.29 9.76
C LEU A 122 -8.40 -23.32 10.88
N THR A 123 -7.45 -24.24 10.66
CA THR A 123 -6.94 -25.10 11.73
C THR A 123 -5.74 -24.45 12.40
N ILE A 124 -4.69 -24.13 11.63
CA ILE A 124 -3.40 -23.67 12.16
C ILE A 124 -2.58 -22.99 11.07
N VAL A 125 -1.82 -21.97 11.45
CA VAL A 125 -0.73 -21.38 10.65
C VAL A 125 0.59 -21.69 11.32
N LYS A 126 1.65 -21.93 10.54
CA LYS A 126 3.02 -22.16 11.03
C LYS A 126 4.03 -21.32 10.26
N ASP A 127 5.01 -20.80 10.97
CA ASP A 127 6.20 -20.23 10.36
C ASP A 127 7.31 -21.28 10.14
N GLU A 128 8.41 -20.86 9.57
CA GLU A 128 9.60 -21.70 9.32
C GLU A 128 10.32 -22.13 10.61
N ASN A 129 10.13 -21.41 11.72
CA ASN A 129 10.77 -21.65 13.01
C ASN A 129 9.94 -22.58 13.92
N GLY A 130 8.74 -22.95 13.46
CA GLY A 130 7.82 -23.79 14.22
C GLY A 130 6.91 -23.03 15.18
N SER A 131 6.92 -21.68 15.15
CA SER A 131 5.89 -20.89 15.82
C SER A 131 4.54 -21.09 15.15
N VAL A 132 3.47 -20.94 15.90
CA VAL A 132 2.13 -21.24 15.41
C VAL A 132 1.11 -20.17 15.78
N TYR A 133 0.12 -20.01 14.90
CA TYR A 133 -1.18 -19.45 15.21
C TYR A 133 -2.21 -20.58 15.18
N TRP A 134 -2.77 -20.91 16.36
CA TRP A 134 -3.74 -22.00 16.51
C TRP A 134 -5.00 -21.47 17.19
N PRO A 135 -5.97 -20.96 16.41
CA PRO A 135 -7.14 -20.25 16.96
C PRO A 135 -7.94 -21.07 17.97
N MET A 136 -8.13 -22.38 17.71
CA MET A 136 -8.91 -23.26 18.57
C MET A 136 -8.39 -23.31 20.02
N PHE A 137 -7.10 -23.08 20.23
CA PHE A 137 -6.45 -23.08 21.55
C PHE A 137 -6.10 -21.66 22.05
N GLY A 138 -6.49 -20.62 21.31
CA GLY A 138 -6.13 -19.24 21.64
C GLY A 138 -4.62 -18.99 21.66
N LEU A 139 -3.85 -19.73 20.85
CA LEU A 139 -2.40 -19.64 20.80
C LEU A 139 -1.94 -18.89 19.55
N ASN A 140 -1.21 -17.79 19.75
CA ASN A 140 -0.56 -17.04 18.69
C ASN A 140 0.91 -16.75 19.10
N SER A 141 1.82 -17.68 18.80
CA SER A 141 3.25 -17.49 19.02
C SER A 141 3.99 -16.90 17.82
N ILE A 142 3.36 -16.83 16.64
CA ILE A 142 3.87 -16.08 15.49
C ILE A 142 3.70 -14.57 15.76
N GLY A 143 2.56 -14.17 16.31
CA GLY A 143 2.19 -12.78 16.54
C GLY A 143 1.70 -12.12 15.27
N SER A 144 2.58 -11.52 14.51
CA SER A 144 2.26 -10.75 13.31
C SER A 144 2.94 -11.31 12.06
N LEU A 145 2.36 -11.03 10.90
CA LEU A 145 3.00 -11.28 9.61
C LEU A 145 4.34 -10.54 9.51
N THR A 146 5.32 -11.21 8.97
CA THR A 146 6.61 -10.63 8.64
C THR A 146 6.72 -10.48 7.13
N LYS A 147 7.02 -9.27 6.68
CA LYS A 147 7.24 -8.94 5.27
C LYS A 147 8.23 -9.92 4.63
N GLY A 148 7.89 -10.42 3.45
CA GLY A 148 8.75 -11.31 2.70
C GLY A 148 8.75 -12.77 3.15
N LYS A 149 8.03 -13.12 4.20
CA LYS A 149 7.90 -14.49 4.69
C LYS A 149 6.69 -15.20 4.08
N GLY A 150 6.85 -16.50 3.85
CA GLY A 150 5.74 -17.41 3.58
C GLY A 150 5.42 -18.25 4.80
N TYR A 151 4.21 -18.77 4.83
CA TYR A 151 3.68 -19.55 5.96
C TYR A 151 3.02 -20.82 5.48
N GLN A 152 3.10 -21.86 6.28
CA GLN A 152 2.27 -23.04 6.10
C GLN A 152 0.90 -22.79 6.73
N VAL A 153 -0.16 -23.20 6.06
CA VAL A 153 -1.54 -23.11 6.54
C VAL A 153 -2.25 -24.44 6.41
N LYS A 154 -3.06 -24.79 7.40
CA LYS A 154 -3.98 -25.94 7.31
C LYS A 154 -5.41 -25.46 7.43
N MET A 155 -6.20 -25.72 6.41
CA MET A 155 -7.61 -25.37 6.35
C MET A 155 -8.51 -26.58 6.57
N MET A 156 -9.65 -26.37 7.27
CA MET A 156 -10.72 -27.36 7.42
C MET A 156 -11.71 -27.32 6.25
N ALA A 157 -11.84 -26.15 5.61
CA ALA A 157 -12.68 -25.92 4.44
C ALA A 157 -12.00 -24.87 3.55
N ASN A 158 -12.40 -24.85 2.26
CA ASN A 158 -11.95 -23.80 1.34
C ASN A 158 -12.43 -22.44 1.83
N ALA A 159 -11.55 -21.45 1.75
CA ALA A 159 -11.88 -20.07 2.07
C ALA A 159 -11.02 -19.11 1.25
N THR A 160 -11.47 -17.86 1.09
CA THR A 160 -10.68 -16.79 0.49
C THR A 160 -10.24 -15.84 1.59
N LEU A 161 -8.93 -15.68 1.74
CA LEU A 161 -8.34 -14.69 2.63
C LEU A 161 -8.26 -13.36 1.88
N GLU A 162 -9.01 -12.37 2.36
CA GLU A 162 -9.00 -11.01 1.83
C GLU A 162 -8.05 -10.16 2.68
N LEU A 163 -7.07 -9.55 2.05
CA LEU A 163 -6.12 -8.65 2.68
C LEU A 163 -6.22 -7.26 2.05
N GLU A 164 -6.10 -6.25 2.89
CA GLU A 164 -6.08 -4.85 2.48
C GLU A 164 -4.92 -4.13 3.20
N GLY A 165 -4.15 -3.32 2.45
CA GLY A 165 -3.01 -2.60 3.00
C GLY A 165 -2.10 -2.01 1.93
N ASP A 166 -0.88 -1.71 2.30
CA ASP A 166 0.13 -1.17 1.38
C ASP A 166 0.79 -2.30 0.59
N LEU A 167 1.29 -1.98 -0.61
CA LEU A 167 2.13 -2.90 -1.36
C LEU A 167 3.52 -3.02 -0.73
N THR A 168 4.04 -4.23 -0.69
CA THR A 168 5.47 -4.41 -0.42
C THR A 168 6.30 -3.74 -1.53
N PRO A 169 7.30 -2.89 -1.19
CA PRO A 169 8.11 -2.21 -2.18
C PRO A 169 8.78 -3.18 -3.16
N TYR A 170 8.80 -2.83 -4.45
CA TYR A 170 9.40 -3.65 -5.51
C TYR A 170 10.88 -4.00 -5.27
N ASN A 171 11.61 -3.10 -4.61
CA ASN A 171 13.03 -3.26 -4.27
C ASN A 171 13.27 -3.79 -2.85
N TYR A 172 12.29 -4.48 -2.26
CA TYR A 172 12.44 -5.08 -0.94
C TYR A 172 13.57 -6.11 -0.94
N GLU A 173 14.54 -5.92 -0.05
CA GLU A 173 15.68 -6.82 0.12
C GLU A 173 15.36 -7.89 1.18
N PHE A 174 15.57 -9.15 0.80
CA PHE A 174 15.40 -10.28 1.72
C PHE A 174 16.67 -10.55 2.50
N GLU A 175 16.57 -10.63 3.81
CA GLU A 175 17.61 -11.21 4.63
C GLU A 175 17.43 -12.74 4.68
N LEU A 176 18.34 -13.47 4.05
CA LEU A 176 18.31 -14.92 4.02
C LEU A 176 19.24 -15.49 5.12
N GLU A 177 18.67 -16.25 6.02
CA GLU A 177 19.43 -17.00 7.02
C GLU A 177 19.89 -18.35 6.45
N SER A 178 20.92 -18.95 7.06
CA SER A 178 21.37 -20.28 6.68
C SER A 178 20.35 -21.35 7.08
N GLY A 179 19.99 -22.24 6.14
CA GLY A 179 19.01 -23.30 6.38
C GLY A 179 17.86 -23.28 5.39
N TRP A 180 16.73 -23.82 5.81
CA TRP A 180 15.50 -23.83 5.03
C TRP A 180 14.57 -22.72 5.52
N GLY A 181 14.02 -21.94 4.58
CA GLY A 181 13.04 -20.90 4.85
C GLY A 181 11.92 -20.92 3.83
N ILE A 182 10.79 -20.33 4.17
CA ILE A 182 9.66 -20.12 3.24
C ILE A 182 9.65 -18.64 2.87
N MET A 183 10.10 -18.35 1.66
CA MET A 183 10.10 -16.99 1.11
C MET A 183 8.75 -16.67 0.49
N GLY A 184 8.25 -15.46 0.75
CA GLY A 184 7.02 -14.96 0.16
C GLY A 184 7.24 -14.46 -1.27
N TYR A 185 6.21 -14.62 -2.12
CA TYR A 185 6.14 -13.96 -3.42
C TYR A 185 5.52 -12.55 -3.21
N LEU A 186 6.25 -11.51 -3.60
CA LEU A 186 5.95 -10.13 -3.21
C LEU A 186 5.45 -9.25 -4.36
N HIS A 187 5.09 -9.85 -5.50
CA HIS A 187 4.65 -9.09 -6.66
C HIS A 187 3.21 -9.44 -7.03
N GLN A 188 2.51 -8.44 -7.54
CA GLN A 188 1.23 -8.62 -8.21
C GLN A 188 1.52 -9.10 -9.65
N ASP A 189 0.89 -10.21 -10.08
CA ASP A 189 0.96 -10.72 -11.45
C ASP A 189 0.10 -9.90 -12.42
#